data_6376137eba6e75d8df4b422509de7e17
#
_entry.id   6376137eba6e75d8df4b422509de7e17
#
_cell.length_a   1.000
_cell.length_b   1.000
_cell.length_c   1.000
_cell.angle_alpha   90.00
_cell.angle_beta   90.00
_cell.angle_gamma   90.00
#
_symmetry.space_group_name_H-M   'P 1'
#
loop_
_entity.id
_entity.type
_entity.pdbx_description
1 polymer ?
#
loop_
_entity_poly.entity_id
_entity_poly.type
_entity_poly.pdbx_seq_one_letter_code
_entity_poly.pdbx_strand_id
1 'polypeptide(L)'
;MNDVEQIIKIAEMNNGIITSRDVSGRGLQRRALAECVAAGKLTKGSRGIYFLPNQLEDEFAIWQYTYPQGIFSGNTALYLHQKTERFPDTFCMTFPKGYNVTAAKSNGIRCKTVIEKNFELGLQNISSPYGNPVRCYNIERTLCDIVRTTDLQVTNQTFKDYAKSQTKNLALLMEYAKKLRVEKKVRRFLEVLL
;
A
#
# COMPACT_ATOMS: atom_id res chain seq x y z
N MET A 1 29.88 -1.62 18.26
CA MET A 1 28.48 -1.13 18.28
C MET A 1 27.62 -2.28 18.83
N ASN A 2 26.93 -2.05 19.93
CA ASN A 2 26.07 -3.08 20.51
C ASN A 2 24.75 -3.22 19.72
N ASP A 3 23.97 -4.29 19.99
CA ASP A 3 22.72 -4.55 19.25
C ASP A 3 21.71 -3.40 19.36
N VAL A 4 21.64 -2.73 20.53
CA VAL A 4 20.76 -1.58 20.77
C VAL A 4 21.11 -0.42 19.83
N GLU A 5 22.40 -0.07 19.72
CA GLU A 5 22.85 1.01 18.84
C GLU A 5 22.60 0.69 17.36
N GLN A 6 22.80 -0.58 16.97
CA GLN A 6 22.51 -1.03 15.62
C GLN A 6 21.01 -0.95 15.29
N ILE A 7 20.16 -1.36 16.24
CA ILE A 7 18.70 -1.31 16.09
C ILE A 7 18.23 0.13 15.90
N ILE A 8 18.71 1.07 16.70
CA ILE A 8 18.35 2.49 16.56
C ILE A 8 18.80 3.05 15.22
N LYS A 9 20.04 2.78 14.81
CA LYS A 9 20.56 3.22 13.51
C LYS A 9 19.74 2.65 12.34
N ILE A 10 19.32 1.38 12.42
CA ILE A 10 18.44 0.78 11.39
C ILE A 10 17.09 1.48 11.38
N ALA A 11 16.50 1.77 12.54
CA ALA A 11 15.23 2.49 12.62
C ALA A 11 15.35 3.89 11.98
N GLU A 12 16.42 4.64 12.27
CA GLU A 12 16.70 5.95 11.67
C GLU A 12 16.80 5.87 10.14
N MET A 13 17.50 4.87 9.61
CA MET A 13 17.61 4.64 8.16
C MET A 13 16.29 4.23 7.49
N ASN A 14 15.35 3.71 8.25
CA ASN A 14 14.05 3.25 7.81
C ASN A 14 12.91 4.22 8.23
N ASN A 15 13.15 5.51 8.18
CA ASN A 15 12.17 6.55 8.54
C ASN A 15 11.51 6.31 9.92
N GLY A 16 12.30 5.89 10.88
CA GLY A 16 11.85 5.69 12.26
C GLY A 16 11.17 4.37 12.55
N ILE A 17 11.12 3.44 11.59
CA ILE A 17 10.44 2.15 11.75
C ILE A 17 11.45 1.00 11.75
N ILE A 18 11.27 0.05 12.66
CA ILE A 18 12.00 -1.23 12.64
C ILE A 18 11.06 -2.38 13.00
N THR A 19 11.28 -3.53 12.38
CA THR A 19 10.49 -4.74 12.65
C THR A 19 11.33 -5.83 13.32
N SER A 20 10.67 -6.74 14.06
CA SER A 20 11.34 -7.93 14.58
C SER A 20 11.98 -8.79 13.48
N ARG A 21 11.46 -8.70 12.24
CA ARG A 21 12.02 -9.38 11.06
C ARG A 21 13.34 -8.75 10.63
N ASP A 22 13.41 -7.42 10.63
CA ASP A 22 14.64 -6.69 10.27
C ASP A 22 15.77 -7.03 11.24
N VAL A 23 15.46 -7.09 12.53
CA VAL A 23 16.39 -7.47 13.59
C VAL A 23 16.89 -8.90 13.39
N SER A 24 15.97 -9.87 13.20
CA SER A 24 16.34 -11.26 12.99
C SER A 24 17.07 -11.49 11.67
N GLY A 25 16.68 -10.81 10.60
CA GLY A 25 17.32 -10.92 9.28
C GLY A 25 18.75 -10.41 9.26
N ARG A 26 19.13 -9.57 10.23
CA ARG A 26 20.51 -9.05 10.41
C ARG A 26 21.30 -9.79 11.50
N GLY A 27 20.74 -10.88 12.03
CA GLY A 27 21.39 -11.68 13.08
C GLY A 27 21.44 -11.02 14.46
N LEU A 28 20.69 -9.91 14.66
CA LEU A 28 20.61 -9.22 15.93
C LEU A 28 19.65 -9.94 16.90
N GLN A 29 19.89 -9.79 18.19
CA GLN A 29 19.08 -10.45 19.21
C GLN A 29 17.78 -9.70 19.43
N ARG A 30 16.64 -10.42 19.31
CA ARG A 30 15.29 -9.84 19.53
C ARG A 30 15.10 -9.24 20.94
N ARG A 31 15.81 -9.73 21.94
CA ARG A 31 15.76 -9.17 23.30
C ARG A 31 16.18 -7.70 23.33
N ALA A 32 17.11 -7.28 22.45
CA ALA A 32 17.54 -5.90 22.37
C ALA A 32 16.42 -4.93 21.97
N LEU A 33 15.36 -5.41 21.26
CA LEU A 33 14.14 -4.61 21.02
C LEU A 33 13.42 -4.29 22.34
N ALA A 34 13.32 -5.27 23.25
CA ALA A 34 12.70 -5.05 24.56
C ALA A 34 13.55 -4.09 25.41
N GLU A 35 14.88 -4.19 25.33
CA GLU A 35 15.81 -3.27 25.98
C GLU A 35 15.65 -1.84 25.44
N CYS A 36 15.53 -1.67 24.10
CA CYS A 36 15.24 -0.38 23.48
C CYS A 36 13.92 0.23 23.97
N VAL A 37 12.87 -0.59 24.09
CA VAL A 37 11.56 -0.12 24.59
C VAL A 37 11.64 0.25 26.07
N ALA A 38 12.27 -0.57 26.91
CA ALA A 38 12.46 -0.29 28.33
C ALA A 38 13.28 0.98 28.58
N ALA A 39 14.26 1.26 27.71
CA ALA A 39 15.08 2.48 27.75
C ALA A 39 14.39 3.70 27.10
N GLY A 40 13.14 3.60 26.65
CA GLY A 40 12.42 4.68 25.98
C GLY A 40 12.98 5.08 24.60
N LYS A 41 13.88 4.28 24.03
CA LYS A 41 14.48 4.52 22.71
C LYS A 41 13.61 4.05 21.55
N LEU A 42 12.67 3.17 21.80
CA LEU A 42 11.65 2.72 20.86
C LEU A 42 10.29 2.66 21.55
N THR A 43 9.24 2.91 20.77
CA THR A 43 7.86 2.65 21.14
C THR A 43 7.39 1.38 20.43
N LYS A 44 6.74 0.47 21.16
CA LYS A 44 6.19 -0.76 20.57
C LYS A 44 4.86 -0.44 19.93
N GLY A 45 4.76 -0.66 18.63
CA GLY A 45 3.51 -0.68 17.86
C GLY A 45 2.84 -2.05 17.82
N SER A 46 2.13 -2.35 16.76
CA SER A 46 1.46 -3.63 16.57
C SER A 46 2.43 -4.71 16.07
N ARG A 47 2.23 -5.97 16.52
CA ARG A 47 2.80 -7.21 15.95
C ARG A 47 4.26 -7.17 15.52
N GLY A 48 5.17 -6.74 16.41
CA GLY A 48 6.61 -6.77 16.13
C GLY A 48 7.10 -5.63 15.25
N ILE A 49 6.35 -4.55 15.19
CA ILE A 49 6.73 -3.27 14.61
C ILE A 49 7.04 -2.30 15.75
N TYR A 50 8.13 -1.55 15.63
CA TYR A 50 8.61 -0.60 16.64
C TYR A 50 8.94 0.71 15.94
N PHE A 51 8.78 1.82 16.67
CA PHE A 51 8.95 3.18 16.17
C PHE A 51 9.97 3.93 17.03
N LEU A 52 10.70 4.86 16.44
CA LEU A 52 11.42 5.86 17.21
C LEU A 52 10.42 6.72 17.99
N PRO A 53 10.79 7.22 19.20
CA PRO A 53 9.93 8.11 19.98
C PRO A 53 9.52 9.35 19.17
N ASN A 54 8.29 9.82 19.37
CA ASN A 54 7.71 10.99 18.70
C ASN A 54 7.54 10.87 17.18
N GLN A 55 7.65 9.67 16.63
CA GLN A 55 7.35 9.43 15.22
C GLN A 55 5.84 9.32 15.04
N LEU A 56 5.29 9.96 13.99
CA LEU A 56 3.91 9.75 13.59
C LEU A 56 3.75 8.32 13.05
N GLU A 57 2.68 7.64 13.48
CA GLU A 57 2.38 6.30 13.01
C GLU A 57 1.95 6.34 11.55
N ASP A 58 2.72 5.70 10.68
CA ASP A 58 2.39 5.51 9.27
C ASP A 58 1.60 4.20 9.11
N GLU A 59 0.28 4.29 9.09
CA GLU A 59 -0.59 3.12 8.93
C GLU A 59 -0.33 2.37 7.61
N PHE A 60 0.07 3.06 6.53
CA PHE A 60 0.41 2.39 5.27
C PHE A 60 1.65 1.52 5.43
N ALA A 61 2.68 2.04 6.07
CA ALA A 61 3.89 1.26 6.36
C ALA A 61 3.59 0.10 7.32
N ILE A 62 2.79 0.31 8.37
CA ILE A 62 2.36 -0.72 9.31
C ILE A 62 1.69 -1.88 8.57
N TRP A 63 0.72 -1.58 7.69
CA TRP A 63 0.04 -2.62 6.93
C TRP A 63 0.94 -3.27 5.89
N GLN A 64 1.86 -2.53 5.26
CA GLN A 64 2.83 -3.10 4.33
C GLN A 64 3.81 -4.05 5.03
N TYR A 65 4.31 -3.70 6.20
CA TYR A 65 5.18 -4.57 7.01
C TYR A 65 4.43 -5.80 7.56
N THR A 66 3.17 -5.62 7.94
CA THR A 66 2.32 -6.72 8.44
C THR A 66 1.97 -7.70 7.33
N TYR A 67 1.69 -7.19 6.13
CA TYR A 67 1.29 -7.96 4.95
C TYR A 67 2.20 -7.67 3.75
N PRO A 68 3.46 -8.16 3.75
CA PRO A 68 4.46 -7.80 2.74
C PRO A 68 4.07 -8.18 1.31
N GLN A 69 3.23 -9.21 1.14
CA GLN A 69 2.73 -9.60 -0.18
C GLN A 69 1.54 -8.76 -0.65
N GLY A 70 0.91 -8.01 0.24
CA GLY A 70 -0.21 -7.16 -0.13
C GLY A 70 0.23 -5.97 -1.00
N ILE A 71 -0.62 -5.59 -1.94
CA ILE A 71 -0.44 -4.39 -2.79
C ILE A 71 -1.63 -3.47 -2.51
N PHE A 72 -1.38 -2.22 -2.14
CA PHE A 72 -2.44 -1.24 -1.98
C PHE A 72 -3.18 -1.02 -3.29
N SER A 73 -4.52 -1.00 -3.21
CA SER A 73 -5.40 -1.00 -4.38
C SER A 73 -6.69 -0.20 -4.10
N GLY A 74 -7.52 -0.02 -5.13
CA GLY A 74 -8.81 0.66 -4.98
C GLY A 74 -8.69 2.06 -4.39
N ASN A 75 -9.57 2.42 -3.43
CA ASN A 75 -9.58 3.76 -2.83
C ASN A 75 -8.28 4.10 -2.08
N THR A 76 -7.61 3.12 -1.49
CA THR A 76 -6.31 3.34 -0.85
C THR A 76 -5.24 3.73 -1.87
N ALA A 77 -5.22 3.10 -3.05
CA ALA A 77 -4.32 3.49 -4.12
C ALA A 77 -4.66 4.88 -4.68
N LEU A 78 -5.95 5.24 -4.79
CA LEU A 78 -6.34 6.60 -5.18
C LEU A 78 -5.82 7.66 -4.21
N TYR A 79 -5.91 7.40 -2.91
CA TYR A 79 -5.36 8.29 -1.89
C TYR A 79 -3.84 8.42 -2.00
N LEU A 80 -3.12 7.30 -2.11
CA LEU A 80 -1.67 7.28 -2.27
C LEU A 80 -1.21 8.00 -3.55
N HIS A 81 -2.02 7.99 -4.61
CA HIS A 81 -1.77 8.76 -5.84
C HIS A 81 -2.30 10.19 -5.80
N GLN A 82 -2.78 10.68 -4.65
CA GLN A 82 -3.34 12.02 -4.49
C GLN A 82 -4.50 12.30 -5.46
N LYS A 83 -5.31 11.27 -5.77
CA LYS A 83 -6.51 11.38 -6.60
C LYS A 83 -7.79 11.55 -5.77
N THR A 84 -7.66 11.55 -4.47
CA THR A 84 -8.68 11.90 -3.49
C THR A 84 -8.00 12.45 -2.25
N GLU A 85 -8.62 13.43 -1.63
CA GLU A 85 -8.18 13.98 -0.33
C GLU A 85 -8.75 13.16 0.84
N ARG A 86 -9.75 12.30 0.56
CA ARG A 86 -10.39 11.50 1.59
C ARG A 86 -9.47 10.35 2.01
N PHE A 87 -9.03 10.40 3.27
CA PHE A 87 -8.31 9.29 3.89
C PHE A 87 -9.17 8.02 3.83
N PRO A 88 -8.63 6.85 3.51
CA PRO A 88 -9.41 5.62 3.39
C PRO A 88 -9.97 5.17 4.76
N ASP A 89 -11.29 5.13 4.90
CA ASP A 89 -11.97 4.57 6.09
C ASP A 89 -11.62 3.08 6.29
N THR A 90 -11.25 2.41 5.22
CA THR A 90 -10.84 1.01 5.19
C THR A 90 -9.73 0.84 4.17
N PHE A 91 -8.59 0.33 4.60
CA PHE A 91 -7.48 0.04 3.70
C PHE A 91 -7.85 -1.09 2.73
N CYS A 92 -7.56 -0.90 1.45
CA CYS A 92 -7.79 -1.88 0.40
C CYS A 92 -6.46 -2.47 -0.04
N MET A 93 -6.32 -3.79 0.04
CA MET A 93 -5.13 -4.50 -0.44
C MET A 93 -5.52 -5.68 -1.35
N THR A 94 -4.72 -5.87 -2.39
CA THR A 94 -4.83 -7.02 -3.29
C THR A 94 -3.71 -8.01 -2.99
N PHE A 95 -4.05 -9.30 -2.96
CA PHE A 95 -3.15 -10.43 -2.67
C PHE A 95 -3.14 -11.43 -3.84
N PRO A 96 -2.09 -12.25 -3.98
CA PRO A 96 -2.10 -13.32 -4.97
C PRO A 96 -3.14 -14.38 -4.61
N LYS A 97 -3.70 -15.06 -5.62
CA LYS A 97 -4.63 -16.17 -5.42
C LYS A 97 -3.96 -17.27 -4.57
N GLY A 98 -4.68 -17.75 -3.55
CA GLY A 98 -4.16 -18.74 -2.60
C GLY A 98 -3.55 -18.13 -1.32
N TYR A 99 -3.32 -16.83 -1.27
CA TYR A 99 -2.89 -16.17 -0.02
C TYR A 99 -4.01 -16.22 1.02
N ASN A 100 -3.68 -16.57 2.27
CA ASN A 100 -4.65 -16.57 3.36
C ASN A 100 -4.89 -15.14 3.85
N VAL A 101 -6.02 -14.57 3.48
CA VAL A 101 -6.43 -13.19 3.82
C VAL A 101 -7.22 -13.09 5.12
N THR A 102 -7.44 -14.18 5.86
CA THR A 102 -8.28 -14.19 7.07
C THR A 102 -7.80 -13.17 8.10
N ALA A 103 -6.51 -13.17 8.42
CA ALA A 103 -5.94 -12.22 9.38
C ALA A 103 -6.03 -10.76 8.90
N ALA A 104 -5.85 -10.51 7.60
CA ALA A 104 -5.97 -9.17 7.04
C ALA A 104 -7.41 -8.65 7.13
N LYS A 105 -8.40 -9.50 6.82
CA LYS A 105 -9.83 -9.17 6.97
C LYS A 105 -10.21 -8.92 8.42
N SER A 106 -9.74 -9.74 9.36
CA SER A 106 -9.99 -9.55 10.80
C SER A 106 -9.39 -8.24 11.33
N ASN A 107 -8.36 -7.72 10.67
CA ASN A 107 -7.77 -6.42 10.98
C ASN A 107 -8.44 -5.26 10.21
N GLY A 108 -9.61 -5.46 9.60
CA GLY A 108 -10.37 -4.42 8.92
C GLY A 108 -9.90 -4.08 7.50
N ILE A 109 -8.96 -4.86 6.92
CA ILE A 109 -8.51 -4.61 5.56
C ILE A 109 -9.49 -5.21 4.55
N ARG A 110 -9.92 -4.44 3.58
CA ARG A 110 -10.67 -4.92 2.43
C ARG A 110 -9.74 -5.65 1.47
N CYS A 111 -9.82 -6.98 1.47
CA CYS A 111 -8.93 -7.84 0.70
C CYS A 111 -9.57 -8.28 -0.62
N LYS A 112 -8.79 -8.21 -1.70
CA LYS A 112 -9.07 -8.81 -3.00
C LYS A 112 -7.98 -9.82 -3.32
N THR A 113 -8.32 -10.93 -3.99
CA THR A 113 -7.33 -11.87 -4.50
C THR A 113 -7.42 -11.94 -6.02
N VAL A 114 -6.26 -12.04 -6.67
CA VAL A 114 -6.17 -12.12 -8.13
C VAL A 114 -5.17 -13.19 -8.56
N ILE A 115 -5.35 -13.76 -9.73
CA ILE A 115 -4.42 -14.73 -10.32
C ILE A 115 -3.05 -14.08 -10.57
N GLU A 116 -2.00 -14.87 -10.51
CA GLU A 116 -0.60 -14.38 -10.51
C GLU A 116 -0.28 -13.48 -11.70
N LYS A 117 -0.67 -13.86 -12.92
CA LYS A 117 -0.46 -13.04 -14.12
C LYS A 117 -1.06 -11.63 -14.07
N ASN A 118 -2.05 -11.40 -13.19
CA ASN A 118 -2.68 -10.10 -13.00
C ASN A 118 -2.23 -9.41 -11.70
N PHE A 119 -1.50 -10.13 -10.85
CA PHE A 119 -1.12 -9.63 -9.53
C PHE A 119 -0.05 -8.54 -9.62
N GLU A 120 0.95 -8.73 -10.45
CA GLU A 120 2.02 -7.74 -10.63
C GLU A 120 1.71 -6.67 -11.69
N LEU A 121 0.58 -6.82 -12.40
CA LEU A 121 0.17 -5.88 -13.43
C LEU A 121 -0.09 -4.49 -12.83
N GLY A 122 0.75 -3.52 -13.16
CA GLY A 122 0.67 -2.16 -12.64
C GLY A 122 1.26 -1.97 -11.24
N LEU A 123 1.99 -2.96 -10.70
CA LEU A 123 2.70 -2.81 -9.44
C LEU A 123 3.81 -1.77 -9.56
N GLN A 124 3.89 -0.91 -8.56
CA GLN A 124 5.00 0.02 -8.33
C GLN A 124 5.26 0.20 -6.83
N ASN A 125 6.45 0.66 -6.49
CA ASN A 125 6.77 1.15 -5.16
C ASN A 125 6.62 2.67 -5.16
N ILE A 126 5.86 3.18 -4.20
CA ILE A 126 5.66 4.63 -4.01
C ILE A 126 5.91 4.97 -2.53
N SER A 127 6.11 6.23 -2.25
CA SER A 127 6.19 6.69 -0.87
C SER A 127 4.79 6.90 -0.28
N SER A 128 4.59 6.45 0.95
CA SER A 128 3.43 6.86 1.74
C SER A 128 3.48 8.38 2.01
N PRO A 129 2.43 8.99 2.53
CA PRO A 129 2.47 10.40 2.98
C PRO A 129 3.55 10.70 4.02
N TYR A 130 4.04 9.68 4.71
CA TYR A 130 5.11 9.78 5.73
C TYR A 130 6.49 9.37 5.20
N GLY A 131 6.64 9.17 3.88
CA GLY A 131 7.91 8.87 3.24
C GLY A 131 8.33 7.39 3.22
N ASN A 132 7.53 6.48 3.76
CA ASN A 132 7.87 5.06 3.77
C ASN A 132 7.53 4.39 2.44
N PRO A 133 8.39 3.48 1.92
CA PRO A 133 8.10 2.76 0.68
C PRO A 133 6.97 1.76 0.88
N VAL A 134 5.98 1.81 0.01
CA VAL A 134 4.84 0.88 0.00
C VAL A 134 4.56 0.39 -1.42
N ARG A 135 4.06 -0.84 -1.53
CA ARG A 135 3.64 -1.44 -2.79
C ARG A 135 2.23 -0.99 -3.13
N CYS A 136 2.06 -0.38 -4.29
CA CYS A 136 0.79 0.15 -4.72
C CYS A 136 0.58 -0.14 -6.22
N TYR A 137 -0.65 -0.30 -6.66
CA TYR A 137 -0.94 -0.29 -8.09
C TYR A 137 -0.87 1.13 -8.64
N ASN A 138 -0.37 1.28 -9.88
CA ASN A 138 -0.38 2.55 -10.60
C ASN A 138 -1.80 3.02 -10.92
N ILE A 139 -1.92 4.25 -11.39
CA ILE A 139 -3.23 4.86 -11.60
C ILE A 139 -4.04 4.14 -12.69
N GLU A 140 -3.41 3.67 -13.78
CA GLU A 140 -4.09 2.96 -14.86
C GLU A 140 -4.68 1.62 -14.39
N ARG A 141 -3.92 0.89 -13.56
CA ARG A 141 -4.44 -0.33 -12.94
C ARG A 141 -5.54 -0.02 -11.95
N THR A 142 -5.39 1.00 -11.16
CA THR A 142 -6.38 1.43 -10.17
C THR A 142 -7.70 1.82 -10.84
N LEU A 143 -7.66 2.55 -11.95
CA LEU A 143 -8.83 2.87 -12.77
C LEU A 143 -9.55 1.59 -13.25
N CYS A 144 -8.81 0.60 -13.73
CA CYS A 144 -9.38 -0.70 -14.12
C CYS A 144 -10.03 -1.46 -12.95
N ASP A 145 -9.55 -1.26 -11.73
CA ASP A 145 -10.13 -1.90 -10.55
C ASP A 145 -11.40 -1.20 -10.07
N ILE A 146 -11.42 0.14 -10.06
CA ILE A 146 -12.56 0.92 -9.54
C ILE A 146 -13.78 0.91 -10.47
N VAL A 147 -13.64 0.70 -11.78
CA VAL A 147 -14.81 0.54 -12.69
C VAL A 147 -15.70 -0.65 -12.36
N ARG A 148 -15.27 -1.50 -11.43
CA ARG A 148 -16.02 -2.64 -10.90
C ARG A 148 -16.76 -2.33 -9.61
N THR A 149 -16.49 -1.18 -9.00
CA THR A 149 -17.12 -0.76 -7.75
C THR A 149 -18.50 -0.14 -8.02
N THR A 150 -19.30 -0.03 -6.99
CA THR A 150 -20.61 0.62 -7.06
C THR A 150 -20.54 2.12 -6.81
N ASP A 151 -19.39 2.64 -6.39
CA ASP A 151 -19.20 4.08 -6.16
C ASP A 151 -18.91 4.80 -7.49
N LEU A 152 -19.99 5.15 -8.17
CA LEU A 152 -19.96 5.83 -9.46
C LEU A 152 -19.45 7.27 -9.34
N GLN A 153 -19.67 7.94 -8.20
CA GLN A 153 -19.24 9.32 -8.01
C GLN A 153 -17.71 9.41 -7.97
N VAL A 154 -17.07 8.60 -7.12
CA VAL A 154 -15.60 8.52 -7.05
C VAL A 154 -15.02 8.08 -8.38
N THR A 155 -15.61 7.07 -9.02
CA THR A 155 -15.14 6.58 -10.32
C THR A 155 -15.20 7.67 -11.40
N ASN A 156 -16.35 8.36 -11.54
CA ASN A 156 -16.51 9.45 -12.52
C ASN A 156 -15.51 10.59 -12.28
N GLN A 157 -15.34 11.01 -11.02
CA GLN A 157 -14.40 12.09 -10.69
C GLN A 157 -12.97 11.67 -11.02
N THR A 158 -12.55 10.46 -10.64
CA THR A 158 -11.19 9.98 -10.90
C THR A 158 -10.91 9.89 -12.41
N PHE A 159 -11.85 9.42 -13.22
CA PHE A 159 -11.68 9.40 -14.68
C PHE A 159 -11.60 10.80 -15.28
N LYS A 160 -12.39 11.76 -14.80
CA LYS A 160 -12.32 13.18 -15.22
C LYS A 160 -10.93 13.76 -14.93
N ASP A 161 -10.41 13.54 -13.75
CA ASP A 161 -9.10 14.05 -13.32
C ASP A 161 -7.96 13.38 -14.11
N TYR A 162 -8.09 12.07 -14.35
CA TYR A 162 -7.15 11.34 -15.17
C TYR A 162 -7.15 11.82 -16.63
N ALA A 163 -8.32 12.06 -17.24
CA ALA A 163 -8.43 12.57 -18.61
C ALA A 163 -7.75 13.93 -18.80
N LYS A 164 -7.77 14.78 -17.77
CA LYS A 164 -7.10 16.11 -17.75
C LYS A 164 -5.61 16.04 -17.42
N SER A 165 -5.12 14.91 -16.89
CA SER A 165 -3.74 14.77 -16.44
C SER A 165 -2.76 14.80 -17.63
N GLN A 166 -1.65 15.52 -17.46
CA GLN A 166 -0.53 15.52 -18.43
C GLN A 166 0.24 14.19 -18.42
N THR A 167 0.14 13.41 -17.33
CA THR A 167 0.84 12.14 -17.18
C THR A 167 -0.02 10.93 -17.54
N LYS A 168 -1.23 11.14 -18.11
CA LYS A 168 -2.12 10.04 -18.52
C LYS A 168 -1.47 9.18 -19.60
N ASN A 169 -1.64 7.87 -19.46
CA ASN A 169 -1.22 6.88 -20.46
C ASN A 169 -2.41 6.03 -20.90
N LEU A 170 -3.16 6.55 -21.90
CA LEU A 170 -4.35 5.88 -22.41
C LEU A 170 -4.04 4.52 -23.04
N ALA A 171 -2.88 4.37 -23.68
CA ALA A 171 -2.47 3.11 -24.27
C ALA A 171 -2.30 2.03 -23.19
N LEU A 172 -1.59 2.37 -22.11
CA LEU A 172 -1.39 1.49 -20.96
C LEU A 172 -2.71 1.16 -20.25
N LEU A 173 -3.57 2.16 -20.05
CA LEU A 173 -4.89 1.97 -19.47
C LEU A 173 -5.71 0.95 -20.28
N MET A 174 -5.72 1.09 -21.60
CA MET A 174 -6.48 0.18 -22.48
C MET A 174 -5.85 -1.22 -22.53
N GLU A 175 -4.52 -1.33 -22.47
CA GLU A 175 -3.84 -2.61 -22.36
C GLU A 175 -4.27 -3.34 -21.07
N TYR A 176 -4.25 -2.64 -19.92
CA TYR A 176 -4.67 -3.22 -18.64
C TYR A 176 -6.16 -3.56 -18.64
N ALA A 177 -6.99 -2.70 -19.22
CA ALA A 177 -8.43 -2.93 -19.33
C ALA A 177 -8.77 -4.22 -20.12
N LYS A 178 -8.03 -4.52 -21.20
CA LYS A 178 -8.12 -5.77 -21.94
C LYS A 178 -7.72 -6.96 -21.09
N LYS A 179 -6.51 -6.93 -20.49
CA LYS A 179 -5.99 -8.01 -19.63
C LYS A 179 -6.91 -8.32 -18.44
N LEU A 180 -7.51 -7.28 -17.86
CA LEU A 180 -8.42 -7.39 -16.74
C LEU A 180 -9.88 -7.60 -17.12
N ARG A 181 -10.20 -7.67 -18.42
CA ARG A 181 -11.56 -7.86 -18.95
C ARG A 181 -12.57 -6.79 -18.50
N VAL A 182 -12.13 -5.53 -18.49
CA VAL A 182 -12.97 -4.36 -18.18
C VAL A 182 -12.98 -3.32 -19.29
N GLU A 183 -12.47 -3.65 -20.47
CA GLU A 183 -12.32 -2.73 -21.60
C GLU A 183 -13.60 -1.96 -21.92
N LYS A 184 -14.75 -2.66 -22.05
CA LYS A 184 -16.04 -2.03 -22.35
C LYS A 184 -16.44 -0.99 -21.29
N LYS A 185 -16.17 -1.29 -20.02
CA LYS A 185 -16.48 -0.36 -18.93
C LYS A 185 -15.56 0.88 -18.96
N VAL A 186 -14.25 0.67 -19.13
CA VAL A 186 -13.28 1.77 -19.23
C VAL A 186 -13.59 2.67 -20.41
N ARG A 187 -13.87 2.11 -21.63
CA ARG A 187 -14.26 2.89 -22.79
C ARG A 187 -15.47 3.79 -22.53
N ARG A 188 -16.51 3.26 -21.89
CA ARG A 188 -17.72 4.02 -21.57
C ARG A 188 -17.42 5.28 -20.74
N PHE A 189 -16.48 5.20 -19.80
CA PHE A 189 -16.05 6.37 -19.03
C PHE A 189 -15.24 7.35 -19.89
N LEU A 190 -14.38 6.86 -20.77
CA LEU A 190 -13.56 7.71 -21.62
C LEU A 190 -14.37 8.40 -22.72
N GLU A 191 -15.34 7.73 -23.34
CA GLU A 191 -16.22 8.28 -24.40
C GLU A 191 -17.07 9.47 -23.94
N VAL A 192 -17.37 9.54 -22.64
CA VAL A 192 -18.11 10.67 -22.05
C VAL A 192 -17.19 11.86 -21.74
N LEU A 193 -15.86 11.65 -21.71
CA LEU A 193 -14.88 12.61 -21.18
C LEU A 193 -13.90 13.13 -22.25
N LEU A 194 -13.81 12.46 -23.39
CA LEU A 194 -12.95 12.82 -24.53
C LEU A 194 -13.78 13.24 -25.73
#